data_02110b0c2776a8c497b8d75bce5518c7
#
_entry.id   02110b0c2776a8c497b8d75bce5518c7
#
_cell.length_a   1.000
_cell.length_b   1.000
_cell.length_c   1.000
_cell.angle_alpha   90.00
_cell.angle_beta   90.00
_cell.angle_gamma   90.00
#
_symmetry.space_group_name_H-M   'P 1'
#
loop_
_entity.id
_entity.type
_entity.pdbx_description
1 polymer ?
#
loop_
_entity_poly.entity_id
_entity_poly.type
_entity_poly.pdbx_seq_one_letter_code
_entity_poly.pdbx_strand_id
1 'polypeptide(L)'
;KAFLRNLARGGAYQQDAPGLWDVTFQTAVAQAELESREYPGFYHKVAFRFEDGTPIYIETTRPELLAACTSLIANPNDERYKQYFGQYVYSPLFKVKVPILAHPAAEMDKGAGIAMCCTFGDVTDVEWWRDLKLPTRPIIQRNGRIVMDTPDWITDPAGREMFAATAGKTTFSARKIIVDALREAGDLDGEPTPTKRMTNFYEKG
;
A
#
# COMPACT_ATOMS: atom_id res chain seq x y z
N LYS A 1 -20.45 34.08 11.54
CA LYS A 1 -21.35 33.60 12.63
C LYS A 1 -21.89 32.18 12.36
N ALA A 2 -22.31 31.81 11.11
CA ALA A 2 -22.86 30.47 10.79
C ALA A 2 -21.81 29.35 11.01
N PHE A 3 -20.57 29.53 10.53
CA PHE A 3 -19.49 28.56 10.73
C PHE A 3 -19.21 28.29 12.21
N LEU A 4 -19.10 29.32 13.04
CA LEU A 4 -18.86 29.18 14.49
C LEU A 4 -20.00 28.43 15.20
N ARG A 5 -21.25 28.60 14.74
CA ARG A 5 -22.38 27.83 15.27
C ARG A 5 -22.31 26.34 14.90
N ASN A 6 -21.86 26.04 13.66
CA ASN A 6 -21.66 24.65 13.23
C ASN A 6 -20.50 24.01 13.97
N LEU A 7 -19.41 24.73 14.20
CA LEU A 7 -18.28 24.28 15.02
C LEU A 7 -18.73 23.96 16.45
N ALA A 8 -19.49 24.86 17.09
CA ALA A 8 -20.00 24.67 18.45
C ALA A 8 -20.98 23.50 18.58
N ARG A 9 -21.65 23.11 17.50
CA ARG A 9 -22.57 21.95 17.44
C ARG A 9 -21.87 20.65 17.03
N GLY A 10 -20.55 20.67 16.78
CA GLY A 10 -19.82 19.53 16.24
C GLY A 10 -20.10 19.21 14.75
N GLY A 11 -20.82 20.08 14.04
CA GLY A 11 -21.09 19.95 12.61
C GLY A 11 -19.94 20.42 11.70
N ALA A 12 -18.93 21.07 12.27
CA ALA A 12 -17.67 21.40 11.63
C ALA A 12 -16.54 20.94 12.56
N TYR A 13 -15.59 20.20 12.04
CA TYR A 13 -14.46 19.66 12.79
C TYR A 13 -13.25 19.53 11.88
N GLN A 14 -12.07 19.46 12.46
CA GLN A 14 -10.83 19.16 11.75
C GLN A 14 -10.62 17.65 11.77
N GLN A 15 -10.33 17.07 10.62
CA GLN A 15 -10.04 15.64 10.48
C GLN A 15 -8.89 15.47 9.49
N ASP A 16 -7.98 14.56 9.81
CA ASP A 16 -7.03 14.07 8.83
C ASP A 16 -7.77 13.14 7.86
N ALA A 17 -7.68 13.46 6.58
CA ALA A 17 -8.28 12.68 5.51
C ALA A 17 -7.31 12.59 4.34
N PRO A 18 -7.25 11.43 3.64
CA PRO A 18 -6.43 11.31 2.45
C PRO A 18 -6.95 12.23 1.34
N GLY A 19 -6.03 12.88 0.65
CA GLY A 19 -6.31 13.75 -0.49
C GLY A 19 -5.35 13.43 -1.63
N LEU A 20 -5.73 13.88 -2.83
CA LEU A 20 -4.87 13.77 -4.02
C LEU A 20 -3.77 14.81 -3.94
N TRP A 21 -2.55 14.40 -4.24
CA TRP A 21 -1.37 15.24 -4.14
C TRP A 21 -0.47 15.07 -5.35
N ASP A 22 -0.13 16.19 -6.01
CA ASP A 22 0.88 16.21 -7.06
C ASP A 22 2.27 16.44 -6.46
N VAL A 23 3.19 15.51 -6.76
CA VAL A 23 4.55 15.54 -6.20
C VAL A 23 5.49 16.52 -6.91
N THR A 24 5.17 16.91 -8.14
CA THR A 24 5.96 17.84 -8.95
C THR A 24 5.69 19.28 -8.52
N PHE A 25 4.42 19.65 -8.46
CA PHE A 25 3.99 20.98 -8.02
C PHE A 25 3.86 21.10 -6.49
N GLN A 26 3.93 19.98 -5.77
CA GLN A 26 3.77 19.90 -4.32
C GLN A 26 2.48 20.59 -3.86
N THR A 27 1.38 20.25 -4.49
CA THR A 27 0.06 20.82 -4.22
C THR A 27 -1.01 19.76 -4.12
N ALA A 28 -2.08 20.07 -3.37
CA ALA A 28 -3.30 19.28 -3.39
C ALA A 28 -4.00 19.48 -4.74
N VAL A 29 -4.57 18.40 -5.27
CA VAL A 29 -5.25 18.37 -6.58
C VAL A 29 -6.70 17.97 -6.37
N ALA A 30 -7.63 18.72 -6.98
CA ALA A 30 -9.03 18.36 -6.98
C ALA A 30 -9.27 17.18 -7.94
N GLN A 31 -10.24 16.34 -7.63
CA GLN A 31 -10.58 15.18 -8.47
C GLN A 31 -10.93 15.57 -9.89
N ALA A 32 -11.55 16.75 -10.08
CA ALA A 32 -11.92 17.29 -11.40
C ALA A 32 -10.71 17.71 -12.27
N GLU A 33 -9.52 17.81 -11.68
CA GLU A 33 -8.26 18.18 -12.37
C GLU A 33 -7.41 16.98 -12.74
N LEU A 34 -7.94 15.76 -12.59
CA LEU A 34 -7.25 14.52 -12.92
C LEU A 34 -7.68 13.98 -14.27
N GLU A 35 -6.70 13.55 -15.03
CA GLU A 35 -6.87 12.69 -16.20
C GLU A 35 -6.41 11.27 -15.87
N SER A 36 -7.26 10.29 -16.13
CA SER A 36 -6.90 8.88 -16.03
C SER A 36 -6.34 8.39 -17.37
N ARG A 37 -5.09 7.90 -17.34
CA ARG A 37 -4.41 7.35 -18.53
C ARG A 37 -3.93 5.93 -18.24
N GLU A 38 -3.94 5.07 -19.26
CA GLU A 38 -3.27 3.77 -19.18
C GLU A 38 -1.75 3.97 -19.05
N TYR A 39 -1.18 3.37 -18.03
CA TYR A 39 0.26 3.39 -17.81
C TYR A 39 0.80 1.96 -17.69
N PRO A 40 1.91 1.64 -18.39
CA PRO A 40 2.51 0.32 -18.29
C PRO A 40 3.05 0.05 -16.88
N GLY A 41 2.90 -1.18 -16.46
CA GLY A 41 3.39 -1.64 -15.15
C GLY A 41 3.68 -3.14 -15.18
N PHE A 42 4.05 -3.66 -14.04
CA PHE A 42 4.31 -5.08 -13.87
C PHE A 42 3.66 -5.57 -12.58
N TYR A 43 2.99 -6.71 -12.64
CA TYR A 43 2.61 -7.45 -11.45
C TYR A 43 3.81 -8.24 -10.95
N HIS A 44 4.04 -8.14 -9.66
CA HIS A 44 5.03 -8.91 -8.93
C HIS A 44 4.29 -9.85 -7.99
N LYS A 45 4.49 -11.14 -8.15
CA LYS A 45 3.92 -12.15 -7.26
C LYS A 45 4.86 -12.34 -6.08
N VAL A 46 4.41 -11.95 -4.89
CA VAL A 46 5.24 -11.80 -3.70
C VAL A 46 4.73 -12.68 -2.57
N ALA A 47 5.64 -13.39 -1.91
CA ALA A 47 5.34 -14.26 -0.78
C ALA A 47 5.34 -13.49 0.54
N PHE A 48 4.19 -13.40 1.19
CA PHE A 48 4.09 -13.19 2.64
C PHE A 48 4.17 -14.54 3.33
N ARG A 49 4.63 -14.59 4.58
CA ARG A 49 4.80 -15.87 5.28
C ARG A 49 4.06 -15.88 6.60
N PHE A 50 3.42 -17.02 6.89
CA PHE A 50 2.94 -17.33 8.22
C PHE A 50 4.12 -17.57 9.18
N GLU A 51 3.83 -17.70 10.47
CA GLU A 51 4.86 -17.92 11.50
C GLU A 51 5.62 -19.25 11.33
N ASP A 52 4.96 -20.25 10.77
CA ASP A 52 5.55 -21.55 10.41
C ASP A 52 6.37 -21.53 9.11
N GLY A 53 6.46 -20.36 8.44
CA GLY A 53 7.16 -20.20 7.18
C GLY A 53 6.32 -20.50 5.93
N THR A 54 5.09 -21.00 6.07
CA THR A 54 4.18 -21.28 4.94
C THR A 54 3.92 -19.99 4.16
N PRO A 55 4.07 -19.98 2.83
CA PRO A 55 3.84 -18.79 2.04
C PRO A 55 2.36 -18.59 1.70
N ILE A 56 1.94 -17.33 1.64
CA ILE A 56 0.74 -16.86 0.97
C ILE A 56 1.15 -15.79 -0.05
N TYR A 57 0.71 -15.95 -1.29
CA TYR A 57 1.14 -15.09 -2.38
C TYR A 57 0.12 -14.00 -2.66
N ILE A 58 0.62 -12.79 -2.83
CA ILE A 58 -0.15 -11.65 -3.36
C ILE A 58 0.45 -11.19 -4.68
N GLU A 59 -0.32 -10.46 -5.47
CA GLU A 59 0.19 -9.78 -6.66
C GLU A 59 0.08 -8.26 -6.48
N THR A 60 1.19 -7.56 -6.72
CA THR A 60 1.24 -6.10 -6.59
C THR A 60 1.98 -5.44 -7.74
N THR A 61 1.51 -4.27 -8.15
CA THR A 61 2.24 -3.38 -9.07
C THR A 61 3.15 -2.39 -8.35
N ARG A 62 3.09 -2.38 -7.01
CA ARG A 62 3.80 -1.40 -6.17
C ARG A 62 4.57 -2.05 -5.02
N PRO A 63 5.57 -2.91 -5.31
CA PRO A 63 6.34 -3.59 -4.26
C PRO A 63 7.10 -2.61 -3.34
N GLU A 64 7.36 -1.37 -3.78
CA GLU A 64 7.93 -0.33 -2.93
C GLU A 64 7.07 0.04 -1.70
N LEU A 65 5.80 -0.36 -1.69
CA LEU A 65 4.88 -0.12 -0.58
C LEU A 65 4.84 -1.25 0.47
N LEU A 66 5.57 -2.35 0.28
CA LEU A 66 5.60 -3.47 1.24
C LEU A 66 5.90 -3.04 2.68
N ALA A 67 6.76 -2.02 2.85
CA ALA A 67 7.07 -1.46 4.17
C ALA A 67 5.88 -0.74 4.83
N ALA A 68 4.91 -0.27 4.03
CA ALA A 68 3.69 0.42 4.49
C ALA A 68 2.48 -0.51 4.61
N CYS A 69 2.65 -1.81 4.36
CA CYS A 69 1.57 -2.78 4.42
C CYS A 69 0.95 -2.82 5.82
N THR A 70 -0.38 -2.70 5.88
CA THR A 70 -1.17 -2.71 7.12
C THR A 70 -1.95 -4.01 7.31
N SER A 71 -2.34 -4.64 6.21
CA SER A 71 -3.10 -5.91 6.21
C SER A 71 -3.04 -6.56 4.83
N LEU A 72 -3.35 -7.85 4.77
CA LEU A 72 -3.81 -8.51 3.55
C LEU A 72 -5.33 -8.57 3.57
N ILE A 73 -5.96 -8.32 2.42
CA ILE A 73 -7.42 -8.25 2.31
C ILE A 73 -7.91 -9.13 1.17
N ALA A 74 -8.90 -9.98 1.47
CA ALA A 74 -9.59 -10.82 0.51
C ALA A 74 -11.10 -10.72 0.65
N ASN A 75 -11.83 -11.17 -0.36
CA ASN A 75 -13.29 -11.18 -0.32
C ASN A 75 -13.79 -12.24 0.67
N PRO A 76 -14.78 -11.93 1.53
CA PRO A 76 -15.35 -12.90 2.48
C PRO A 76 -15.99 -14.14 1.82
N ASN A 77 -16.34 -14.05 0.53
CA ASN A 77 -16.92 -15.14 -0.24
C ASN A 77 -15.86 -15.96 -0.99
N ASP A 78 -14.58 -15.59 -0.92
CA ASP A 78 -13.50 -16.33 -1.57
C ASP A 78 -13.07 -17.52 -0.70
N GLU A 79 -13.48 -18.71 -1.11
CA GLU A 79 -13.20 -19.98 -0.41
C GLU A 79 -11.69 -20.24 -0.21
N ARG A 80 -10.85 -19.70 -1.09
CA ARG A 80 -9.39 -19.87 -1.02
C ARG A 80 -8.80 -19.28 0.26
N TYR A 81 -9.40 -18.19 0.78
CA TYR A 81 -8.85 -17.39 1.86
C TYR A 81 -9.64 -17.43 3.16
N LYS A 82 -10.87 -18.00 3.16
CA LYS A 82 -11.73 -18.06 4.36
C LYS A 82 -11.04 -18.60 5.60
N GLN A 83 -10.24 -19.63 5.45
CA GLN A 83 -9.52 -20.27 6.56
C GLN A 83 -8.43 -19.39 7.18
N TYR A 84 -8.01 -18.33 6.51
CA TYR A 84 -6.91 -17.45 6.94
C TYR A 84 -7.38 -16.16 7.61
N PHE A 85 -8.67 -15.82 7.53
CA PHE A 85 -9.17 -14.59 8.15
C PHE A 85 -8.93 -14.59 9.66
N GLY A 86 -8.37 -13.46 10.15
CA GLY A 86 -7.95 -13.27 11.53
C GLY A 86 -6.56 -13.82 11.87
N GLN A 87 -5.93 -14.55 10.98
CA GLN A 87 -4.54 -14.95 11.11
C GLN A 87 -3.57 -13.83 10.75
N TYR A 88 -2.32 -13.99 11.09
CA TYR A 88 -1.25 -13.02 10.83
C TYR A 88 -0.19 -13.61 9.92
N VAL A 89 0.36 -12.74 9.08
CA VAL A 89 1.52 -13.03 8.23
C VAL A 89 2.57 -11.95 8.38
N TYR A 90 3.78 -12.24 7.96
CA TYR A 90 4.91 -11.33 7.93
C TYR A 90 5.17 -10.87 6.50
N SER A 91 5.33 -9.56 6.29
CA SER A 91 5.74 -9.03 5.00
C SER A 91 7.17 -9.48 4.66
N PRO A 92 7.46 -9.78 3.39
CA PRO A 92 8.82 -10.08 2.98
C PRO A 92 9.74 -8.89 3.22
N LEU A 93 11.03 -9.14 3.35
CA LEU A 93 12.10 -8.17 3.59
C LEU A 93 11.98 -7.39 4.90
N PHE A 94 10.81 -6.80 5.19
CA PHE A 94 10.59 -5.89 6.33
C PHE A 94 10.12 -6.59 7.60
N LYS A 95 9.64 -7.84 7.51
CA LYS A 95 9.11 -8.65 8.61
C LYS A 95 8.02 -7.98 9.44
N VAL A 96 7.25 -7.09 8.81
CA VAL A 96 6.12 -6.43 9.46
C VAL A 96 4.97 -7.42 9.60
N LYS A 97 4.51 -7.63 10.83
CA LYS A 97 3.37 -8.51 11.13
C LYS A 97 2.06 -7.79 10.76
N VAL A 98 1.25 -8.42 9.92
CA VAL A 98 -0.02 -7.87 9.45
C VAL A 98 -1.12 -8.94 9.47
N PRO A 99 -2.39 -8.56 9.77
CA PRO A 99 -3.51 -9.48 9.74
C PRO A 99 -3.99 -9.76 8.32
N ILE A 100 -4.66 -10.91 8.14
CA ILE A 100 -5.47 -11.22 6.97
C ILE A 100 -6.92 -10.90 7.32
N LEU A 101 -7.54 -9.98 6.58
CA LEU A 101 -8.87 -9.45 6.84
C LEU A 101 -9.81 -9.69 5.66
N ALA A 102 -11.10 -9.71 5.95
CA ALA A 102 -12.15 -9.83 4.95
C ALA A 102 -12.75 -8.46 4.63
N HIS A 103 -12.93 -8.16 3.33
CA HIS A 103 -13.68 -6.99 2.90
C HIS A 103 -14.42 -7.26 1.57
N PRO A 104 -15.73 -6.92 1.45
CA PRO A 104 -16.53 -7.25 0.25
C PRO A 104 -16.07 -6.52 -1.02
N ALA A 105 -15.38 -5.37 -0.90
CA ALA A 105 -14.82 -4.66 -2.05
C ALA A 105 -13.54 -5.30 -2.61
N ALA A 106 -13.01 -6.37 -2.01
CA ALA A 106 -11.89 -7.10 -2.59
C ALA A 106 -12.38 -7.93 -3.79
N GLU A 107 -11.73 -7.72 -4.95
CA GLU A 107 -12.08 -8.39 -6.20
C GLU A 107 -11.43 -9.78 -6.26
N MET A 108 -12.24 -10.84 -6.31
CA MET A 108 -11.76 -12.24 -6.29
C MET A 108 -10.96 -12.61 -7.54
N ASP A 109 -11.25 -11.97 -8.67
CA ASP A 109 -10.64 -12.26 -9.97
C ASP A 109 -9.47 -11.33 -10.32
N LYS A 110 -9.12 -10.41 -9.44
CA LYS A 110 -8.02 -9.48 -9.65
C LYS A 110 -6.73 -10.02 -9.04
N GLY A 111 -5.73 -10.29 -9.88
CA GLY A 111 -4.47 -10.87 -9.45
C GLY A 111 -4.70 -12.18 -8.69
N ALA A 112 -4.09 -12.31 -7.52
CA ALA A 112 -4.26 -13.49 -6.66
C ALA A 112 -5.62 -13.54 -5.95
N GLY A 113 -6.48 -12.51 -6.02
CA GLY A 113 -7.74 -12.40 -5.25
C GLY A 113 -7.54 -12.00 -3.80
N ILE A 114 -6.30 -11.86 -3.35
CA ILE A 114 -5.90 -11.28 -2.08
C ILE A 114 -4.89 -10.16 -2.34
N ALA A 115 -5.07 -9.02 -1.73
CA ALA A 115 -4.24 -7.84 -1.96
C ALA A 115 -3.65 -7.31 -0.65
N MET A 116 -2.47 -6.70 -0.73
CA MET A 116 -1.95 -5.93 0.38
C MET A 116 -2.62 -4.55 0.42
N CYS A 117 -3.08 -4.13 1.59
CA CYS A 117 -3.51 -2.77 1.87
C CYS A 117 -2.32 -1.96 2.40
N CYS A 118 -2.03 -0.84 1.76
CA CYS A 118 -0.94 0.06 2.14
C CYS A 118 -1.48 1.47 2.32
N THR A 119 -0.85 2.29 3.10
CA THR A 119 -1.27 3.67 3.34
C THR A 119 -0.54 4.65 2.41
N PHE A 120 -1.14 5.24 1.38
CA PHE A 120 -2.32 4.76 0.64
C PHE A 120 -1.83 4.41 -0.76
N GLY A 121 -2.05 3.18 -1.21
CA GLY A 121 -1.57 2.72 -2.51
C GLY A 121 -2.48 3.19 -3.65
N ASP A 122 -3.78 3.11 -3.43
CA ASP A 122 -4.83 3.56 -4.35
C ASP A 122 -6.11 3.96 -3.59
N VAL A 123 -7.19 4.19 -4.34
CA VAL A 123 -8.49 4.61 -3.76
C VAL A 123 -9.13 3.47 -2.94
N THR A 124 -8.94 2.23 -3.34
CA THR A 124 -9.47 1.06 -2.63
C THR A 124 -8.79 0.89 -1.26
N ASP A 125 -7.49 1.18 -1.16
CA ASP A 125 -6.77 1.20 0.11
C ASP A 125 -7.39 2.20 1.11
N VAL A 126 -7.88 3.35 0.63
CA VAL A 126 -8.55 4.36 1.47
C VAL A 126 -9.88 3.84 2.01
N GLU A 127 -10.65 3.13 1.18
CA GLU A 127 -11.90 2.50 1.60
C GLU A 127 -11.64 1.46 2.70
N TRP A 128 -10.73 0.53 2.47
CA TRP A 128 -10.35 -0.49 3.44
C TRP A 128 -9.80 0.10 4.73
N TRP A 129 -8.92 1.10 4.62
CA TRP A 129 -8.36 1.79 5.78
C TRP A 129 -9.46 2.39 6.67
N ARG A 130 -10.43 3.08 6.06
CA ARG A 130 -11.53 3.72 6.78
C ARG A 130 -12.46 2.68 7.43
N ASP A 131 -12.90 1.70 6.66
CA ASP A 131 -13.94 0.75 7.08
C ASP A 131 -13.40 -0.25 8.11
N LEU A 132 -12.16 -0.68 7.95
CA LEU A 132 -11.48 -1.62 8.85
C LEU A 132 -10.66 -0.90 9.95
N LYS A 133 -10.66 0.43 9.97
CA LYS A 133 -9.92 1.26 10.95
C LYS A 133 -8.43 0.88 11.03
N LEU A 134 -7.81 0.71 9.88
CA LEU A 134 -6.41 0.29 9.78
C LEU A 134 -5.45 1.42 10.22
N PRO A 135 -4.24 1.10 10.69
CA PRO A 135 -3.25 2.10 11.05
C PRO A 135 -2.77 2.88 9.82
N THR A 136 -2.34 4.11 10.05
CA THR A 136 -1.73 4.94 9.00
C THR A 136 -0.21 4.76 9.03
N ARG A 137 0.37 4.28 7.93
CA ARG A 137 1.80 3.97 7.77
C ARG A 137 2.41 4.71 6.57
N PRO A 138 2.53 6.04 6.60
CA PRO A 138 3.05 6.82 5.49
C PRO A 138 4.56 6.62 5.36
N ILE A 139 5.04 6.27 4.17
CA ILE A 139 6.46 6.13 3.86
C ILE A 139 6.92 7.00 2.68
N ILE A 140 6.01 7.76 2.08
CA ILE A 140 6.31 8.65 0.96
C ILE A 140 6.13 10.10 1.40
N GLN A 141 7.15 10.92 1.18
CA GLN A 141 7.13 12.36 1.46
C GLN A 141 6.37 13.13 0.38
N ARG A 142 6.08 14.42 0.66
CA ARG A 142 5.40 15.32 -0.29
C ARG A 142 6.12 15.48 -1.64
N ASN A 143 7.43 15.27 -1.67
CA ASN A 143 8.25 15.29 -2.89
C ASN A 143 8.33 13.93 -3.61
N GLY A 144 7.50 12.95 -3.23
CA GLY A 144 7.45 11.62 -3.83
C GLY A 144 8.62 10.68 -3.48
N ARG A 145 9.45 11.05 -2.50
CA ARG A 145 10.58 10.22 -2.06
C ARG A 145 10.21 9.43 -0.81
N ILE A 146 10.86 8.29 -0.63
CA ILE A 146 10.77 7.50 0.61
C ILE A 146 11.29 8.35 1.78
N VAL A 147 10.63 8.27 2.93
CA VAL A 147 11.06 8.97 4.16
C VAL A 147 12.48 8.55 4.55
N MET A 148 13.21 9.48 5.21
CA MET A 148 14.61 9.23 5.58
C MET A 148 14.74 8.31 6.79
N ASP A 149 13.86 8.48 7.76
CA ASP A 149 13.89 7.74 9.01
C ASP A 149 13.13 6.41 8.87
N THR A 150 13.73 5.34 9.37
CA THR A 150 13.05 4.04 9.39
C THR A 150 11.86 4.09 10.35
N PRO A 151 10.65 3.77 9.88
CA PRO A 151 9.46 3.78 10.72
C PRO A 151 9.53 2.81 11.91
N ASP A 152 8.91 3.21 13.03
CA ASP A 152 8.94 2.44 14.29
C ASP A 152 8.25 1.06 14.19
N TRP A 153 7.30 0.89 13.26
CA TRP A 153 6.65 -0.42 13.06
C TRP A 153 7.54 -1.45 12.36
N ILE A 154 8.70 -1.06 11.82
CA ILE A 154 9.72 -1.97 11.29
C ILE A 154 10.70 -2.23 12.41
N THR A 155 10.50 -3.31 13.14
CA THR A 155 11.28 -3.66 14.34
C THR A 155 12.40 -4.67 14.07
N ASP A 156 12.26 -5.45 13.00
CA ASP A 156 13.27 -6.43 12.60
C ASP A 156 14.56 -5.73 12.13
N PRO A 157 15.75 -6.11 12.62
CA PRO A 157 17.00 -5.45 12.25
C PRO A 157 17.31 -5.49 10.75
N ALA A 158 17.10 -6.63 10.08
CA ALA A 158 17.33 -6.76 8.65
C ALA A 158 16.30 -5.95 7.86
N GLY A 159 15.04 -5.90 8.34
CA GLY A 159 13.99 -5.07 7.78
C GLY A 159 14.31 -3.56 7.88
N ARG A 160 14.91 -3.12 8.97
CA ARG A 160 15.38 -1.74 9.16
C ARG A 160 16.53 -1.39 8.22
N GLU A 161 17.48 -2.29 8.04
CA GLU A 161 18.59 -2.12 7.10
C GLU A 161 18.06 -2.05 5.66
N MET A 162 17.14 -2.93 5.29
CA MET A 162 16.48 -2.90 3.99
C MET A 162 15.73 -1.59 3.74
N PHE A 163 15.02 -1.07 4.74
CA PHE A 163 14.34 0.22 4.64
C PHE A 163 15.35 1.37 4.44
N ALA A 164 16.43 1.39 5.22
CA ALA A 164 17.49 2.39 5.10
C ALA A 164 18.11 2.42 3.69
N ALA A 165 18.23 1.27 3.03
CA ALA A 165 18.69 1.19 1.63
C ALA A 165 17.77 1.89 0.63
N THR A 166 16.48 2.09 0.97
CA THR A 166 15.49 2.78 0.14
C THR A 166 15.27 4.25 0.55
N ALA A 167 15.72 4.67 1.72
CA ALA A 167 15.51 5.99 2.27
C ALA A 167 15.95 7.12 1.33
N GLY A 168 15.14 8.15 1.18
CA GLY A 168 15.39 9.31 0.31
C GLY A 168 15.31 9.03 -1.19
N LYS A 169 15.13 7.79 -1.62
CA LYS A 169 15.02 7.44 -3.04
C LYS A 169 13.63 7.73 -3.57
N THR A 170 13.52 7.89 -4.90
CA THR A 170 12.21 7.95 -5.55
C THR A 170 11.51 6.59 -5.43
N THR A 171 10.18 6.56 -5.51
CA THR A 171 9.42 5.31 -5.51
C THR A 171 9.87 4.36 -6.61
N PHE A 172 10.26 4.88 -7.77
CA PHE A 172 10.79 4.10 -8.88
C PHE A 172 12.13 3.43 -8.54
N SER A 173 13.07 4.17 -7.97
CA SER A 173 14.38 3.62 -7.56
C SER A 173 14.25 2.64 -6.40
N ALA A 174 13.37 2.94 -5.43
CA ALA A 174 13.09 2.06 -4.31
C ALA A 174 12.47 0.73 -4.78
N ARG A 175 11.53 0.78 -5.74
CA ARG A 175 10.92 -0.41 -6.35
C ARG A 175 11.98 -1.35 -6.92
N LYS A 176 12.93 -0.83 -7.68
CA LYS A 176 14.01 -1.64 -8.26
C LYS A 176 14.81 -2.37 -7.17
N ILE A 177 15.23 -1.64 -6.14
CA ILE A 177 15.99 -2.21 -5.01
C ILE A 177 15.19 -3.32 -4.32
N ILE A 178 13.90 -3.08 -4.07
CA ILE A 178 13.03 -4.06 -3.40
C ILE A 178 12.78 -5.29 -4.26
N VAL A 179 12.56 -5.12 -5.56
CA VAL A 179 12.38 -6.27 -6.48
C VAL A 179 13.65 -7.13 -6.54
N ASP A 180 14.83 -6.51 -6.62
CA ASP A 180 16.08 -7.22 -6.62
C ASP A 180 16.28 -7.99 -5.29
N ALA A 181 15.99 -7.37 -4.15
CA ALA A 181 16.07 -8.00 -2.85
C ALA A 181 15.04 -9.14 -2.66
N LEU A 182 13.81 -8.98 -3.18
CA LEU A 182 12.78 -10.05 -3.15
C LEU A 182 13.25 -11.27 -3.97
N ARG A 183 13.91 -11.04 -5.11
CA ARG A 183 14.45 -12.12 -5.93
C ARG A 183 15.58 -12.86 -5.20
N GLU A 184 16.49 -12.13 -4.58
CA GLU A 184 17.59 -12.71 -3.79
C GLU A 184 17.10 -13.49 -2.57
N ALA A 185 16.05 -13.01 -1.91
CA ALA A 185 15.44 -13.68 -0.75
C ALA A 185 14.57 -14.89 -1.12
N GLY A 186 14.26 -15.11 -2.41
CA GLY A 186 13.34 -16.15 -2.85
C GLY A 186 11.87 -15.87 -2.51
N ASP A 187 11.52 -14.60 -2.28
CA ASP A 187 10.16 -14.15 -1.97
C ASP A 187 9.43 -13.56 -3.20
N LEU A 188 10.08 -13.54 -4.36
CA LEU A 188 9.47 -13.22 -5.66
C LEU A 188 9.21 -14.52 -6.42
N ASP A 189 7.95 -14.80 -6.75
CA ASP A 189 7.57 -16.02 -7.49
C ASP A 189 7.47 -15.72 -8.99
N GLY A 190 8.44 -16.19 -9.73
CA GLY A 190 8.55 -15.99 -11.18
C GLY A 190 8.98 -14.58 -11.59
N GLU A 191 8.97 -14.34 -12.91
CA GLU A 191 9.27 -13.01 -13.46
C GLU A 191 8.03 -12.10 -13.41
N PRO A 192 8.24 -10.78 -13.21
CA PRO A 192 7.13 -9.81 -13.21
C PRO A 192 6.32 -9.84 -14.52
N THR A 193 5.01 -9.94 -14.40
CA THR A 193 4.10 -10.02 -15.55
C THR A 193 3.70 -8.62 -16.02
N PRO A 194 3.88 -8.27 -17.32
CA PRO A 194 3.45 -6.98 -17.85
C PRO A 194 1.96 -6.75 -17.67
N THR A 195 1.58 -5.54 -17.26
CA THR A 195 0.20 -5.11 -17.14
C THR A 195 0.03 -3.65 -17.54
N LYS A 196 -1.20 -3.24 -17.75
CA LYS A 196 -1.60 -1.84 -17.89
C LYS A 196 -2.51 -1.47 -16.73
N ARG A 197 -2.25 -0.35 -16.12
CA ARG A 197 -3.07 0.18 -15.03
C ARG A 197 -3.53 1.59 -15.36
N MET A 198 -4.74 1.93 -14.93
CA MET A 198 -5.19 3.30 -14.94
C MET A 198 -4.40 4.09 -13.89
N THR A 199 -3.78 5.16 -14.29
CA THR A 199 -3.01 6.05 -13.42
C THR A 199 -3.53 7.46 -13.59
N ASN A 200 -3.76 8.14 -12.48
CA ASN A 200 -4.21 9.52 -12.49
C ASN A 200 -3.02 10.46 -12.68
N PHE A 201 -3.17 11.38 -13.60
CA PHE A 201 -2.23 12.46 -13.87
C PHE A 201 -2.91 13.80 -13.58
N TYR A 202 -2.15 14.75 -13.08
CA TYR A 202 -2.60 16.12 -12.93
C TYR A 202 -2.61 16.76 -14.30
N GLU A 203 -3.74 17.36 -14.68
CA GLU A 203 -3.96 17.97 -16.01
C GLU A 203 -2.90 19.01 -16.41
N LYS A 204 -2.32 19.70 -15.42
CA LYS A 204 -1.33 20.77 -15.62
C LYS A 204 0.12 20.32 -15.39
N GLY A 205 0.34 19.03 -15.16
CA GLY A 205 1.63 18.42 -14.85
C GLY A 205 2.36 17.80 -16.04
#